data_d18833373b39ca2b2034651c09826116
#
_entry.id   d18833373b39ca2b2034651c09826116
#
_cell.length_a   1.000
_cell.length_b   1.000
_cell.length_c   1.000
_cell.angle_alpha   90.00
_cell.angle_beta   90.00
_cell.angle_gamma   90.00
#
_symmetry.space_group_name_H-M   'P 1'
#
loop_
_entity.id
_entity.type
_entity.pdbx_description
1 polymer ?
#
loop_
_entity_poly.entity_id
_entity_poly.type
_entity_poly.pdbx_seq_one_letter_code
_entity_poly.pdbx_strand_id
1 'polypeptide(L)'
;MKTKFYFLLSFFAILTHVGAQNKDSIVIRNFFNEAFTNGKCYSQLDYLCNKIGNRISGSTNAAKAVEFAFEAMNKEGFDSVWLQPVMVPHWVRGEKEMGYFVSNKKKTSVHICALGNSVATAKEGIQAKVVEVKTFDELKKLGREKVEGNIVFFSRPFPDAIINGAYGITVDQRGQGPVEAAKLGAIGVVVRSMTHAHDNFPHTGATGYKDSVTKIPGCAISTIDADLLSQSLKENPSTEFYFKQNCVMLPDVLSYNVVAEIKGSEKPDEIILVGGHLDSWDVGTGAHDDGAGTVQSMEALRLFKATGIKPKRTLRCVLFMNEENGLKGGLKYAELAELNKEKHVAAIETDAGGFMPREIGIAVSEEKLLGLQPWQKLLAPYGIQTINIHGGGADIGPLKKQGVVMIGYHPDGQKYFDYHHTDADTFDKVNKRELQFGAVTLSGLMWLISEYGL
;
A
#
# COMPACT_ATOMS: atom_id res chain seq x y z
N MET A 1 30.41 46.92 -27.75
CA MET A 1 31.17 45.79 -27.15
C MET A 1 30.44 45.05 -26.04
N LYS A 2 29.20 45.41 -25.70
CA LYS A 2 28.44 44.71 -24.64
C LYS A 2 27.53 43.59 -25.14
N THR A 3 27.17 43.53 -26.41
CA THR A 3 26.20 42.58 -26.96
C THR A 3 26.78 41.16 -27.26
N LYS A 4 28.10 41.07 -27.46
CA LYS A 4 28.76 39.78 -27.73
C LYS A 4 28.97 38.90 -26.49
N PHE A 5 28.99 39.50 -25.30
CA PHE A 5 29.22 38.78 -24.03
C PHE A 5 27.98 37.99 -23.57
N TYR A 6 26.78 38.52 -23.84
CA TYR A 6 25.52 37.85 -23.47
C TYR A 6 25.24 36.59 -24.35
N PHE A 7 25.67 36.61 -25.58
CA PHE A 7 25.48 35.44 -26.50
C PHE A 7 26.37 34.27 -26.12
N LEU A 8 27.59 34.53 -25.59
CA LEU A 8 28.50 33.47 -25.16
C LEU A 8 28.05 32.84 -23.85
N LEU A 9 27.44 33.60 -22.88
CA LEU A 9 26.91 33.08 -21.63
C LEU A 9 25.66 32.19 -21.85
N SER A 10 24.75 32.58 -22.75
CA SER A 10 23.59 31.78 -23.08
C SER A 10 23.95 30.47 -23.82
N PHE A 11 25.00 30.49 -24.67
CA PHE A 11 25.46 29.29 -25.34
C PHE A 11 26.18 28.32 -24.39
N PHE A 12 26.90 28.83 -23.39
CA PHE A 12 27.54 28.00 -22.36
C PHE A 12 26.52 27.35 -21.41
N ALA A 13 25.43 28.08 -21.04
CA ALA A 13 24.35 27.54 -20.23
C ALA A 13 23.57 26.44 -20.97
N ILE A 14 23.36 26.58 -22.29
CA ILE A 14 22.70 25.56 -23.10
C ILE A 14 23.57 24.30 -23.24
N LEU A 15 24.89 24.45 -23.42
CA LEU A 15 25.80 23.31 -23.50
C LEU A 15 25.90 22.53 -22.20
N THR A 16 25.88 23.20 -21.05
CA THR A 16 25.90 22.52 -19.74
C THR A 16 24.60 21.76 -19.46
N HIS A 17 23.44 22.26 -19.88
CA HIS A 17 22.16 21.55 -19.76
C HIS A 17 22.08 20.30 -20.66
N VAL A 18 22.54 20.39 -21.91
CA VAL A 18 22.58 19.26 -22.83
C VAL A 18 23.55 18.16 -22.33
N GLY A 19 24.69 18.57 -21.75
CA GLY A 19 25.64 17.64 -21.17
C GLY A 19 25.10 16.90 -19.94
N ALA A 20 24.36 17.58 -19.07
CA ALA A 20 23.73 16.98 -17.89
C ALA A 20 22.62 16.00 -18.28
N GLN A 21 21.73 16.36 -19.20
CA GLN A 21 20.69 15.46 -19.71
C GLN A 21 21.27 14.18 -20.33
N ASN A 22 22.40 14.27 -21.02
CA ASN A 22 23.05 13.08 -21.59
C ASN A 22 23.60 12.17 -20.48
N LYS A 23 24.24 12.74 -19.43
CA LYS A 23 24.74 11.98 -18.28
C LYS A 23 23.59 11.23 -17.57
N ASP A 24 22.50 11.89 -17.25
CA ASP A 24 21.38 11.29 -16.55
C ASP A 24 20.72 10.17 -17.35
N SER A 25 20.51 10.38 -18.66
CA SER A 25 20.01 9.36 -19.55
C SER A 25 20.90 8.12 -19.59
N ILE A 26 22.22 8.29 -19.58
CA ILE A 26 23.19 7.18 -19.53
C ILE A 26 23.08 6.43 -18.19
N VAL A 27 23.02 7.15 -17.07
CA VAL A 27 22.89 6.55 -15.74
C VAL A 27 21.63 5.72 -15.63
N ILE A 28 20.46 6.28 -16.01
CA ILE A 28 19.18 5.56 -15.95
C ILE A 28 19.18 4.35 -16.90
N ARG A 29 19.81 4.49 -18.07
CA ARG A 29 20.01 3.36 -19.00
C ARG A 29 20.88 2.25 -18.39
N ASN A 30 21.89 2.58 -17.60
CA ASN A 30 22.70 1.57 -16.90
C ASN A 30 21.86 0.83 -15.86
N PHE A 31 21.01 1.51 -15.08
CA PHE A 31 20.04 0.86 -14.18
C PHE A 31 19.11 -0.09 -14.94
N PHE A 32 18.58 0.36 -16.07
CA PHE A 32 17.72 -0.48 -16.92
C PHE A 32 18.46 -1.74 -17.40
N ASN A 33 19.66 -1.58 -17.95
CA ASN A 33 20.43 -2.71 -18.46
C ASN A 33 20.73 -3.72 -17.35
N GLU A 34 21.13 -3.26 -16.16
CA GLU A 34 21.42 -4.11 -15.01
C GLU A 34 20.16 -4.81 -14.49
N ALA A 35 19.03 -4.08 -14.33
CA ALA A 35 17.77 -4.64 -13.86
C ALA A 35 17.24 -5.75 -14.79
N PHE A 36 17.40 -5.57 -16.11
CA PHE A 36 16.89 -6.53 -17.10
C PHE A 36 17.85 -7.70 -17.37
N THR A 37 19.12 -7.55 -17.02
CA THR A 37 20.12 -8.63 -17.16
C THR A 37 20.27 -9.46 -15.88
N ASN A 38 20.41 -8.79 -14.73
CA ASN A 38 20.77 -9.41 -13.45
C ASN A 38 19.79 -9.08 -12.31
N GLY A 39 18.63 -8.48 -12.63
CA GLY A 39 17.63 -8.05 -11.63
C GLY A 39 17.13 -9.18 -10.77
N LYS A 40 17.01 -8.92 -9.48
CA LYS A 40 16.63 -9.89 -8.44
C LYS A 40 15.19 -9.75 -7.96
N CYS A 41 14.53 -8.61 -8.21
CA CYS A 41 13.20 -8.31 -7.64
C CYS A 41 12.15 -9.40 -7.91
N TYR A 42 12.11 -9.96 -9.14
CA TYR A 42 11.12 -10.99 -9.46
C TYR A 42 11.36 -12.31 -8.72
N SER A 43 12.62 -12.75 -8.57
CA SER A 43 12.94 -13.96 -7.81
C SER A 43 12.78 -13.76 -6.30
N GLN A 44 12.99 -12.54 -5.81
CA GLN A 44 12.72 -12.18 -4.41
C GLN A 44 11.21 -12.16 -4.13
N LEU A 45 10.40 -11.64 -5.06
CA LEU A 45 8.94 -11.70 -4.96
C LEU A 45 8.42 -13.14 -4.98
N ASP A 46 8.97 -13.99 -5.86
CA ASP A 46 8.66 -15.42 -5.88
C ASP A 46 8.91 -16.07 -4.51
N TYR A 47 10.04 -15.74 -3.89
CA TYR A 47 10.36 -16.27 -2.56
C TYR A 47 9.39 -15.77 -1.49
N LEU A 48 9.09 -14.46 -1.45
CA LEU A 48 8.12 -13.88 -0.51
C LEU A 48 6.75 -14.54 -0.66
N CYS A 49 6.25 -14.68 -1.89
CA CYS A 49 4.92 -15.18 -2.14
C CYS A 49 4.80 -16.70 -1.99
N ASN A 50 5.74 -17.47 -2.57
CA ASN A 50 5.60 -18.91 -2.73
C ASN A 50 6.39 -19.73 -1.70
N LYS A 51 7.34 -19.14 -0.96
CA LYS A 51 8.08 -19.82 0.12
C LYS A 51 7.67 -19.33 1.50
N ILE A 52 7.36 -18.04 1.65
CA ILE A 52 6.87 -17.46 2.91
C ILE A 52 5.33 -17.42 2.91
N GLY A 53 4.71 -16.88 1.86
CA GLY A 53 3.27 -16.73 1.72
C GLY A 53 2.74 -15.45 2.36
N ASN A 54 1.46 -15.48 2.74
CA ASN A 54 0.85 -14.38 3.47
C ASN A 54 1.59 -14.10 4.78
N ARG A 55 1.67 -12.83 5.17
CA ARG A 55 2.61 -12.39 6.22
C ARG A 55 2.08 -11.25 7.06
N ILE A 56 0.81 -11.39 7.52
CA ILE A 56 0.21 -10.40 8.42
C ILE A 56 1.12 -10.15 9.62
N SER A 57 1.25 -8.90 10.03
CA SER A 57 2.11 -8.51 11.14
C SER A 57 1.79 -9.31 12.42
N GLY A 58 2.83 -9.69 13.17
CA GLY A 58 2.72 -10.57 14.34
C GLY A 58 2.75 -12.06 14.02
N SER A 59 2.58 -12.47 12.76
CA SER A 59 2.63 -13.88 12.36
C SER A 59 4.05 -14.42 12.24
N THR A 60 4.18 -15.75 12.27
CA THR A 60 5.45 -16.44 12.00
C THR A 60 5.98 -16.13 10.59
N ASN A 61 5.10 -15.96 9.61
CA ASN A 61 5.50 -15.64 8.25
C ASN A 61 6.01 -14.20 8.12
N ALA A 62 5.43 -13.25 8.86
CA ALA A 62 5.99 -11.88 8.94
C ALA A 62 7.43 -11.91 9.51
N ALA A 63 7.69 -12.72 10.55
CA ALA A 63 9.04 -12.88 11.09
C ALA A 63 10.02 -13.46 10.06
N LYS A 64 9.60 -14.48 9.29
CA LYS A 64 10.40 -15.05 8.18
C LYS A 64 10.65 -14.02 7.06
N ALA A 65 9.69 -13.14 6.77
CA ALA A 65 9.85 -12.08 5.78
C ALA A 65 10.89 -11.05 6.23
N VAL A 66 10.90 -10.68 7.52
CA VAL A 66 11.96 -9.83 8.13
C VAL A 66 13.33 -10.48 7.97
N GLU A 67 13.48 -11.77 8.35
CA GLU A 67 14.73 -12.50 8.22
C GLU A 67 15.20 -12.56 6.76
N PHE A 68 14.32 -12.94 5.84
CA PHE A 68 14.61 -12.99 4.40
C PHE A 68 15.08 -11.64 3.86
N ALA A 69 14.35 -10.56 4.14
CA ALA A 69 14.69 -9.23 3.65
C ALA A 69 16.03 -8.74 4.21
N PHE A 70 16.25 -8.95 5.52
CA PHE A 70 17.51 -8.59 6.18
C PHE A 70 18.70 -9.35 5.58
N GLU A 71 18.58 -10.66 5.37
CA GLU A 71 19.65 -11.45 4.74
C GLU A 71 19.87 -11.07 3.28
N ALA A 72 18.81 -10.84 2.51
CA ALA A 72 18.90 -10.45 1.13
C ALA A 72 19.65 -9.12 0.98
N MET A 73 19.28 -8.12 1.79
CA MET A 73 19.95 -6.82 1.78
C MET A 73 21.43 -6.90 2.22
N ASN A 74 21.74 -7.70 3.25
CA ASN A 74 23.13 -7.90 3.69
C ASN A 74 24.01 -8.50 2.59
N LYS A 75 23.48 -9.42 1.79
CA LYS A 75 24.20 -10.04 0.65
C LYS A 75 24.56 -9.06 -0.46
N GLU A 76 23.85 -7.92 -0.57
CA GLU A 76 24.17 -6.88 -1.57
C GLU A 76 25.35 -6.00 -1.17
N GLY A 77 25.82 -6.07 0.08
CA GLY A 77 26.96 -5.31 0.56
C GLY A 77 26.71 -3.80 0.62
N PHE A 78 25.53 -3.40 1.03
CA PHE A 78 25.21 -2.00 1.37
C PHE A 78 26.09 -1.49 2.51
N ASP A 79 26.18 -0.18 2.67
CA ASP A 79 27.06 0.42 3.68
C ASP A 79 26.55 0.16 5.10
N SER A 80 25.25 0.02 5.27
CA SER A 80 24.60 -0.39 6.52
C SER A 80 23.31 -1.18 6.23
N VAL A 81 23.05 -2.22 7.03
CA VAL A 81 21.78 -2.93 7.07
C VAL A 81 21.45 -3.22 8.54
N TRP A 82 20.23 -2.89 8.98
CA TRP A 82 19.83 -3.13 10.36
C TRP A 82 18.33 -3.41 10.51
N LEU A 83 17.98 -3.99 11.65
CA LEU A 83 16.61 -4.20 12.08
C LEU A 83 16.20 -3.07 13.03
N GLN A 84 15.11 -2.37 12.74
CA GLN A 84 14.56 -1.34 13.61
C GLN A 84 13.36 -1.92 14.38
N PRO A 85 13.44 -2.09 15.71
CA PRO A 85 12.41 -2.78 16.48
C PRO A 85 11.11 -1.98 16.56
N VAL A 86 9.99 -2.69 16.44
CA VAL A 86 8.64 -2.15 16.56
C VAL A 86 7.71 -3.18 17.19
N MET A 87 6.87 -2.76 18.14
CA MET A 87 5.79 -3.58 18.69
C MET A 87 4.58 -3.49 17.76
N VAL A 88 4.06 -4.64 17.35
CA VAL A 88 2.95 -4.73 16.39
C VAL A 88 1.80 -5.56 16.94
N PRO A 89 0.54 -5.25 16.59
CA PRO A 89 -0.61 -6.06 16.94
C PRO A 89 -0.47 -7.47 16.36
N HIS A 90 -1.00 -8.45 17.10
CA HIS A 90 -1.04 -9.85 16.68
C HIS A 90 -2.49 -10.28 16.54
N TRP A 91 -3.10 -9.94 15.40
CA TRP A 91 -4.44 -10.38 15.05
C TRP A 91 -4.38 -11.69 14.27
N VAL A 92 -5.28 -12.62 14.59
CA VAL A 92 -5.40 -13.93 13.94
C VAL A 92 -6.84 -14.11 13.47
N ARG A 93 -7.02 -14.41 12.19
CA ARG A 93 -8.33 -14.66 11.56
C ARG A 93 -9.02 -15.89 12.13
N GLY A 94 -8.26 -16.96 12.36
CA GLY A 94 -8.77 -18.24 12.84
C GLY A 94 -9.21 -19.16 11.70
N GLU A 95 -10.26 -19.95 11.96
CA GLU A 95 -10.83 -20.88 10.97
C GLU A 95 -11.55 -20.12 9.84
N LYS A 96 -11.69 -20.79 8.69
CA LYS A 96 -12.40 -20.24 7.52
C LYS A 96 -13.81 -19.82 7.89
N GLU A 97 -14.17 -18.63 7.47
CA GLU A 97 -15.47 -18.03 7.72
C GLU A 97 -16.59 -18.74 6.95
N MET A 98 -17.80 -18.64 7.49
CA MET A 98 -19.01 -19.18 6.87
C MET A 98 -20.09 -18.10 6.81
N GLY A 99 -20.66 -17.87 5.64
CA GLY A 99 -21.75 -16.92 5.43
C GLY A 99 -22.87 -17.45 4.55
N TYR A 100 -24.10 -17.06 4.86
CA TYR A 100 -25.27 -17.25 4.00
C TYR A 100 -26.38 -16.26 4.34
N PHE A 101 -27.28 -16.04 3.43
CA PHE A 101 -28.54 -15.36 3.75
C PHE A 101 -29.75 -16.27 3.51
N VAL A 102 -30.85 -15.95 4.21
CA VAL A 102 -32.12 -16.66 4.10
C VAL A 102 -33.20 -15.68 3.66
N SER A 103 -33.78 -15.91 2.49
CA SER A 103 -34.90 -15.16 1.95
C SER A 103 -35.99 -16.12 1.48
N ASN A 104 -37.23 -15.87 1.87
CA ASN A 104 -38.37 -16.73 1.52
C ASN A 104 -38.13 -18.23 1.81
N LYS A 105 -37.50 -18.55 2.95
CA LYS A 105 -37.09 -19.90 3.37
C LYS A 105 -36.02 -20.53 2.52
N LYS A 106 -35.48 -19.85 1.49
CA LYS A 106 -34.35 -20.30 0.68
C LYS A 106 -33.06 -19.81 1.30
N LYS A 107 -32.13 -20.73 1.56
CA LYS A 107 -30.76 -20.47 1.99
C LYS A 107 -29.85 -20.30 0.78
N THR A 108 -29.08 -19.22 0.74
CA THR A 108 -28.08 -18.92 -0.30
C THR A 108 -26.72 -18.71 0.37
N SER A 109 -25.76 -19.59 0.12
CA SER A 109 -24.38 -19.44 0.60
C SER A 109 -23.69 -18.29 -0.12
N VAL A 110 -22.79 -17.58 0.57
CA VAL A 110 -22.06 -16.41 0.05
C VAL A 110 -20.58 -16.49 0.41
N HIS A 111 -19.75 -15.81 -0.38
CA HIS A 111 -18.32 -15.68 -0.13
C HIS A 111 -18.08 -14.47 0.78
N ILE A 112 -17.56 -14.74 1.97
CA ILE A 112 -17.20 -13.72 2.94
C ILE A 112 -15.76 -13.87 3.41
N CYS A 113 -15.20 -12.77 3.91
CA CYS A 113 -13.90 -12.73 4.58
C CYS A 113 -14.01 -11.80 5.78
N ALA A 114 -13.58 -12.21 6.97
CA ALA A 114 -13.57 -11.34 8.12
C ALA A 114 -12.75 -10.07 7.85
N LEU A 115 -13.22 -8.93 8.32
CA LEU A 115 -12.43 -7.70 8.28
C LEU A 115 -11.23 -7.82 9.22
N GLY A 116 -10.10 -7.28 8.81
CA GLY A 116 -8.92 -7.21 9.65
C GLY A 116 -9.19 -6.48 10.95
N ASN A 117 -8.59 -6.93 12.04
CA ASN A 117 -8.84 -6.49 13.42
C ASN A 117 -10.26 -6.80 13.95
N SER A 118 -11.11 -7.48 13.18
CA SER A 118 -12.45 -7.83 13.63
C SER A 118 -12.42 -8.78 14.83
N VAL A 119 -13.47 -8.73 15.65
CA VAL A 119 -13.70 -9.68 16.74
C VAL A 119 -14.45 -10.92 16.23
N ALA A 120 -14.38 -12.03 17.00
CA ALA A 120 -15.16 -13.23 16.73
C ALA A 120 -16.68 -12.99 16.85
N THR A 121 -17.45 -13.83 16.18
CA THR A 121 -18.87 -14.03 16.48
C THR A 121 -19.03 -14.89 17.75
N ALA A 122 -20.25 -15.07 18.23
CA ALA A 122 -20.56 -16.16 19.15
C ALA A 122 -20.18 -17.51 18.52
N LYS A 123 -19.99 -18.55 19.34
CA LYS A 123 -19.58 -19.90 18.88
C LYS A 123 -20.47 -20.45 17.77
N GLU A 124 -21.76 -20.18 17.82
CA GLU A 124 -22.76 -20.65 16.84
C GLU A 124 -22.93 -19.68 15.65
N GLY A 125 -22.10 -18.61 15.59
CA GLY A 125 -22.30 -17.52 14.64
C GLY A 125 -23.34 -16.52 15.10
N ILE A 126 -23.69 -15.58 14.22
CA ILE A 126 -24.80 -14.63 14.42
C ILE A 126 -25.75 -14.68 13.23
N GLN A 127 -27.06 -14.58 13.50
CA GLN A 127 -28.08 -14.49 12.45
C GLN A 127 -29.08 -13.41 12.85
N ALA A 128 -29.36 -12.49 11.94
CA ALA A 128 -30.37 -11.46 12.14
C ALA A 128 -30.87 -10.89 10.80
N LYS A 129 -31.92 -10.09 10.86
CA LYS A 129 -32.38 -9.31 9.70
C LYS A 129 -31.29 -8.37 9.23
N VAL A 130 -31.31 -8.08 7.93
CA VAL A 130 -30.33 -7.18 7.31
C VAL A 130 -30.92 -5.79 7.11
N VAL A 131 -30.17 -4.79 7.50
CA VAL A 131 -30.45 -3.37 7.22
C VAL A 131 -29.43 -2.88 6.22
N GLU A 132 -29.84 -2.66 4.98
CA GLU A 132 -28.97 -2.17 3.91
C GLU A 132 -28.86 -0.65 3.91
N VAL A 133 -27.65 -0.13 3.85
CA VAL A 133 -27.32 1.30 3.72
C VAL A 133 -26.10 1.51 2.83
N LYS A 134 -26.00 2.68 2.20
CA LYS A 134 -24.84 3.08 1.41
C LYS A 134 -23.97 4.13 2.10
N THR A 135 -24.54 4.86 3.05
CA THR A 135 -23.83 5.95 3.74
C THR A 135 -24.14 5.95 5.24
N PHE A 136 -23.25 6.60 6.01
CA PHE A 136 -23.51 6.79 7.44
C PHE A 136 -24.69 7.73 7.71
N ASP A 137 -25.03 8.63 6.79
CA ASP A 137 -26.21 9.48 6.91
C ASP A 137 -27.50 8.69 6.73
N GLU A 138 -27.53 7.72 5.81
CA GLU A 138 -28.65 6.77 5.70
C GLU A 138 -28.78 5.95 6.98
N LEU A 139 -27.68 5.43 7.52
CA LEU A 139 -27.65 4.68 8.77
C LEU A 139 -28.20 5.51 9.94
N LYS A 140 -27.77 6.77 10.08
CA LYS A 140 -28.25 7.69 11.12
C LYS A 140 -29.74 7.99 10.99
N LYS A 141 -30.24 8.16 9.75
CA LYS A 141 -31.67 8.41 9.50
C LYS A 141 -32.56 7.24 9.89
N LEU A 142 -32.08 6.00 9.74
CA LEU A 142 -32.78 4.81 10.19
C LEU A 142 -32.89 4.75 11.72
N GLY A 143 -31.89 5.24 12.41
CA GLY A 143 -31.86 5.32 13.86
C GLY A 143 -31.81 3.95 14.54
N ARG A 144 -31.72 3.99 15.87
CA ARG A 144 -31.66 2.79 16.72
C ARG A 144 -32.81 1.82 16.51
N GLU A 145 -34.02 2.37 16.33
CA GLU A 145 -35.25 1.58 16.16
C GLU A 145 -35.16 0.55 15.02
N LYS A 146 -34.52 0.88 13.92
CA LYS A 146 -34.34 -0.01 12.75
C LYS A 146 -33.09 -0.83 12.78
N VAL A 147 -32.06 -0.41 13.55
CA VAL A 147 -30.70 -0.98 13.51
C VAL A 147 -30.44 -1.92 14.67
N GLU A 148 -31.06 -1.69 15.85
CA GLU A 148 -30.78 -2.49 17.04
C GLU A 148 -31.12 -3.97 16.83
N GLY A 149 -30.18 -4.85 17.20
CA GLY A 149 -30.31 -6.30 17.06
C GLY A 149 -30.21 -6.84 15.63
N ASN A 150 -29.99 -5.98 14.64
CA ASN A 150 -29.88 -6.35 13.23
C ASN A 150 -28.40 -6.34 12.75
N ILE A 151 -28.18 -6.90 11.58
CA ILE A 151 -26.90 -6.83 10.85
C ILE A 151 -26.98 -5.68 9.85
N VAL A 152 -26.00 -4.76 9.89
CA VAL A 152 -25.94 -3.66 8.92
C VAL A 152 -25.10 -4.10 7.72
N PHE A 153 -25.69 -3.96 6.52
CA PHE A 153 -24.99 -4.19 5.26
C PHE A 153 -24.67 -2.85 4.58
N PHE A 154 -23.38 -2.52 4.55
CA PHE A 154 -22.88 -1.38 3.79
C PHE A 154 -22.66 -1.80 2.34
N SER A 155 -23.56 -1.36 1.44
CA SER A 155 -23.61 -1.81 0.04
C SER A 155 -23.11 -0.77 -0.97
N ARG A 156 -22.46 0.31 -0.51
CA ARG A 156 -21.95 1.36 -1.42
C ARG A 156 -20.98 0.75 -2.42
N PRO A 157 -21.24 0.89 -3.75
CA PRO A 157 -20.36 0.37 -4.78
C PRO A 157 -19.05 1.18 -4.84
N PHE A 158 -18.02 0.56 -5.39
CA PHE A 158 -16.81 1.25 -5.77
C PHE A 158 -17.10 2.18 -6.96
N PRO A 159 -16.63 3.43 -7.00
CA PRO A 159 -16.98 4.39 -8.03
C PRO A 159 -16.32 4.09 -9.38
N ASP A 160 -17.10 3.97 -10.44
CA ASP A 160 -16.60 3.65 -11.79
C ASP A 160 -15.78 4.78 -12.44
N ALA A 161 -16.06 6.04 -12.05
CA ALA A 161 -15.52 7.21 -12.78
C ALA A 161 -14.22 7.76 -12.21
N ILE A 162 -13.76 7.30 -11.04
CA ILE A 162 -12.59 7.83 -10.33
C ILE A 162 -11.68 6.66 -9.97
N ILE A 163 -10.69 6.38 -10.80
CA ILE A 163 -9.71 5.31 -10.52
C ILE A 163 -8.82 5.73 -9.35
N ASN A 164 -8.23 6.93 -9.40
CA ASN A 164 -7.44 7.48 -8.32
C ASN A 164 -8.35 8.14 -7.26
N GLY A 165 -8.26 7.69 -6.01
CA GLY A 165 -9.08 8.20 -4.90
C GLY A 165 -10.40 7.48 -4.66
N ALA A 166 -10.84 6.58 -5.52
CA ALA A 166 -12.04 5.76 -5.33
C ALA A 166 -12.02 4.99 -4.00
N TYR A 167 -10.87 4.46 -3.65
CA TYR A 167 -10.66 3.79 -2.36
C TYR A 167 -10.86 4.74 -1.17
N GLY A 168 -10.25 5.91 -1.20
CA GLY A 168 -10.36 6.91 -0.12
C GLY A 168 -11.78 7.35 0.19
N ILE A 169 -12.66 7.43 -0.83
CA ILE A 169 -14.06 7.82 -0.64
C ILE A 169 -15.01 6.65 -0.31
N THR A 170 -14.51 5.40 -0.30
CA THR A 170 -15.31 4.20 0.00
C THR A 170 -14.85 3.44 1.22
N VAL A 171 -13.58 3.57 1.62
CA VAL A 171 -12.96 2.79 2.69
C VAL A 171 -13.57 3.02 4.08
N ASP A 172 -14.22 4.16 4.31
CA ASP A 172 -14.88 4.50 5.56
C ASP A 172 -15.94 3.45 5.96
N GLN A 173 -16.69 2.89 5.00
CA GLN A 173 -17.69 1.84 5.27
C GLN A 173 -17.07 0.59 5.90
N ARG A 174 -15.82 0.27 5.58
CA ARG A 174 -15.03 -0.82 6.20
C ARG A 174 -14.37 -0.36 7.49
N GLY A 175 -13.62 0.74 7.43
CA GLY A 175 -12.82 1.20 8.56
C GLY A 175 -13.63 1.70 9.76
N GLN A 176 -14.79 2.31 9.52
CA GLN A 176 -15.63 2.92 10.55
C GLN A 176 -17.01 2.25 10.68
N GLY A 177 -17.43 1.49 9.69
CA GLY A 177 -18.76 0.87 9.62
C GLY A 177 -19.15 0.11 10.88
N PRO A 178 -18.32 -0.80 11.43
CA PRO A 178 -18.64 -1.51 12.66
C PRO A 178 -18.88 -0.60 13.86
N VAL A 179 -18.12 0.50 14.00
CA VAL A 179 -18.32 1.47 15.08
C VAL A 179 -19.63 2.25 14.92
N GLU A 180 -19.89 2.75 13.70
CA GLU A 180 -21.09 3.55 13.44
C GLU A 180 -22.39 2.71 13.58
N ALA A 181 -22.34 1.44 13.13
CA ALA A 181 -23.46 0.50 13.30
C ALA A 181 -23.67 0.11 14.78
N ALA A 182 -22.59 -0.17 15.51
CA ALA A 182 -22.65 -0.55 16.92
C ALA A 182 -23.21 0.57 17.83
N LYS A 183 -22.95 1.84 17.51
CA LYS A 183 -23.58 2.99 18.22
C LYS A 183 -25.10 2.95 18.18
N LEU A 184 -25.68 2.36 17.16
CA LEU A 184 -27.13 2.19 16.99
C LEU A 184 -27.62 0.80 17.40
N GLY A 185 -26.76 -0.04 18.01
CA GLY A 185 -27.15 -1.33 18.55
C GLY A 185 -27.13 -2.48 17.53
N ALA A 186 -26.49 -2.33 16.37
CA ALA A 186 -26.24 -3.45 15.46
C ALA A 186 -25.41 -4.55 16.14
N ILE A 187 -25.62 -5.82 15.73
CA ILE A 187 -24.91 -6.98 16.26
C ILE A 187 -23.81 -7.49 15.33
N GLY A 188 -23.73 -7.00 14.10
CA GLY A 188 -22.71 -7.34 13.12
C GLY A 188 -22.79 -6.44 11.89
N VAL A 189 -21.73 -6.48 11.09
CA VAL A 189 -21.61 -5.69 9.86
C VAL A 189 -21.16 -6.57 8.70
N VAL A 190 -21.77 -6.35 7.54
CA VAL A 190 -21.33 -6.89 6.25
C VAL A 190 -20.98 -5.70 5.35
N VAL A 191 -19.83 -5.77 4.67
CA VAL A 191 -19.35 -4.68 3.79
C VAL A 191 -19.15 -5.23 2.39
N ARG A 192 -19.75 -4.57 1.38
CA ARG A 192 -19.47 -4.86 -0.03
C ARG A 192 -18.00 -4.65 -0.33
N SER A 193 -17.39 -5.59 -1.02
CA SER A 193 -16.01 -5.47 -1.49
C SER A 193 -15.78 -4.24 -2.36
N MET A 194 -14.64 -3.57 -2.14
CA MET A 194 -14.29 -2.29 -2.77
C MET A 194 -13.40 -2.54 -3.99
N THR A 195 -14.01 -2.91 -5.09
CA THR A 195 -13.35 -3.24 -6.35
C THR A 195 -14.27 -2.96 -7.54
N HIS A 196 -13.70 -2.81 -8.73
CA HIS A 196 -14.41 -2.82 -10.00
C HIS A 196 -14.67 -4.25 -10.51
N ALA A 197 -13.96 -5.26 -9.99
CA ALA A 197 -14.19 -6.64 -10.36
C ALA A 197 -15.60 -7.10 -9.92
N HIS A 198 -16.24 -7.87 -10.79
CA HIS A 198 -17.51 -8.54 -10.50
C HIS A 198 -17.26 -10.02 -10.37
N ASP A 199 -16.87 -10.46 -9.16
CA ASP A 199 -16.38 -11.79 -8.87
C ASP A 199 -16.78 -12.29 -7.46
N ASN A 200 -16.25 -13.43 -7.07
CA ASN A 200 -16.50 -14.07 -5.79
C ASN A 200 -15.36 -13.91 -4.76
N PHE A 201 -14.45 -12.96 -4.97
CA PHE A 201 -13.38 -12.67 -4.02
C PHE A 201 -13.82 -11.56 -3.04
N PRO A 202 -14.06 -11.88 -1.75
CA PRO A 202 -14.30 -10.84 -0.75
C PRO A 202 -13.00 -10.12 -0.40
N HIS A 203 -13.05 -8.78 -0.30
CA HIS A 203 -11.92 -7.92 0.01
C HIS A 203 -11.87 -7.59 1.50
N THR A 204 -10.89 -8.13 2.21
CA THR A 204 -10.64 -7.80 3.61
C THR A 204 -10.07 -6.38 3.78
N GLY A 205 -9.44 -6.12 4.87
CA GLY A 205 -8.74 -4.89 5.25
C GLY A 205 -9.14 -4.42 6.65
N ALA A 206 -8.33 -3.57 7.27
CA ALA A 206 -8.52 -3.18 8.66
C ALA A 206 -9.85 -2.49 8.93
N THR A 207 -10.47 -2.87 10.05
CA THR A 207 -11.53 -2.11 10.70
C THR A 207 -11.02 -1.51 12.01
N GLY A 208 -11.48 -0.31 12.33
CA GLY A 208 -11.20 0.34 13.60
C GLY A 208 -12.27 0.02 14.64
N TYR A 209 -11.87 0.01 15.92
CA TYR A 209 -12.78 0.00 17.06
C TYR A 209 -12.52 1.19 17.97
N LYS A 210 -13.51 1.55 18.78
CA LYS A 210 -13.39 2.57 19.82
C LYS A 210 -13.76 1.96 21.16
N ASP A 211 -12.98 2.20 22.19
CA ASP A 211 -13.21 1.63 23.53
C ASP A 211 -14.56 2.03 24.13
N SER A 212 -15.11 3.19 23.71
CA SER A 212 -16.41 3.68 24.14
C SER A 212 -17.61 3.00 23.47
N VAL A 213 -17.39 2.06 22.52
CA VAL A 213 -18.45 1.40 21.73
C VAL A 213 -18.23 -0.11 21.77
N THR A 214 -19.30 -0.86 21.95
CA THR A 214 -19.25 -2.33 21.90
C THR A 214 -18.67 -2.79 20.58
N LYS A 215 -17.65 -3.65 20.63
CA LYS A 215 -17.04 -4.26 19.44
C LYS A 215 -18.00 -5.30 18.88
N ILE A 216 -18.39 -5.16 17.63
CA ILE A 216 -19.21 -6.11 16.90
C ILE A 216 -18.42 -6.73 15.73
N PRO A 217 -18.68 -8.00 15.36
CA PRO A 217 -17.99 -8.64 14.24
C PRO A 217 -18.37 -8.01 12.91
N GLY A 218 -17.38 -7.95 12.01
CA GLY A 218 -17.56 -7.45 10.65
C GLY A 218 -16.90 -8.34 9.62
N CYS A 219 -17.55 -8.55 8.48
CA CYS A 219 -16.98 -9.25 7.34
C CYS A 219 -17.22 -8.50 6.02
N ALA A 220 -16.33 -8.72 5.06
CA ALA A 220 -16.55 -8.35 3.67
C ALA A 220 -17.36 -9.45 2.96
N ILE A 221 -18.14 -9.07 1.96
CA ILE A 221 -18.84 -9.97 1.04
C ILE A 221 -18.40 -9.67 -0.39
N SER A 222 -18.30 -10.70 -1.25
CA SER A 222 -17.95 -10.53 -2.66
C SER A 222 -18.91 -9.60 -3.40
N THR A 223 -18.50 -9.05 -4.54
CA THR A 223 -19.36 -8.14 -5.32
C THR A 223 -20.58 -8.85 -5.88
N ILE A 224 -20.43 -10.08 -6.38
CA ILE A 224 -21.56 -10.90 -6.89
C ILE A 224 -22.55 -11.19 -5.76
N ASP A 225 -22.08 -11.63 -4.61
CA ASP A 225 -22.94 -12.01 -3.50
C ASP A 225 -23.59 -10.78 -2.84
N ALA A 226 -22.92 -9.62 -2.86
CA ALA A 226 -23.47 -8.35 -2.41
C ALA A 226 -24.67 -7.92 -3.28
N ASP A 227 -24.57 -8.07 -4.60
CA ASP A 227 -25.66 -7.77 -5.53
C ASP A 227 -26.85 -8.73 -5.32
N LEU A 228 -26.57 -10.04 -5.11
CA LEU A 228 -27.61 -11.02 -4.78
C LEU A 228 -28.30 -10.70 -3.46
N LEU A 229 -27.57 -10.28 -2.43
CA LEU A 229 -28.14 -9.88 -1.14
C LEU A 229 -29.00 -8.62 -1.29
N SER A 230 -28.51 -7.59 -2.00
CA SER A 230 -29.29 -6.37 -2.26
C SER A 230 -30.58 -6.65 -3.04
N GLN A 231 -30.51 -7.55 -4.03
CA GLN A 231 -31.71 -7.97 -4.76
C GLN A 231 -32.69 -8.70 -3.86
N SER A 232 -32.21 -9.65 -3.04
CA SER A 232 -33.04 -10.39 -2.09
C SER A 232 -33.74 -9.48 -1.06
N LEU A 233 -33.05 -8.43 -0.61
CA LEU A 233 -33.62 -7.43 0.31
C LEU A 233 -34.73 -6.59 -0.33
N LYS A 234 -34.62 -6.26 -1.62
CA LYS A 234 -35.69 -5.58 -2.37
C LYS A 234 -36.94 -6.46 -2.52
N GLU A 235 -36.73 -7.76 -2.76
CA GLU A 235 -37.83 -8.73 -2.92
C GLU A 235 -38.46 -9.13 -1.57
N ASN A 236 -37.64 -9.23 -0.53
CA ASN A 236 -38.04 -9.59 0.83
C ASN A 236 -37.24 -8.80 1.88
N PRO A 237 -37.82 -7.70 2.42
CA PRO A 237 -37.19 -6.91 3.48
C PRO A 237 -36.95 -7.67 4.80
N SER A 238 -37.50 -8.86 4.95
CA SER A 238 -37.27 -9.74 6.13
C SER A 238 -36.14 -10.75 5.90
N THR A 239 -35.32 -10.57 4.86
CA THR A 239 -34.10 -11.38 4.61
C THR A 239 -33.17 -11.30 5.81
N GLU A 240 -32.71 -12.46 6.27
CA GLU A 240 -31.74 -12.61 7.35
C GLU A 240 -30.37 -13.00 6.79
N PHE A 241 -29.32 -12.53 7.43
CA PHE A 241 -27.94 -12.92 7.13
C PHE A 241 -27.33 -13.64 8.34
N TYR A 242 -26.64 -14.73 8.05
CA TYR A 242 -25.84 -15.46 9.03
C TYR A 242 -24.39 -15.38 8.66
N PHE A 243 -23.52 -15.16 9.65
CA PHE A 243 -22.09 -15.44 9.48
C PHE A 243 -21.43 -15.89 10.78
N LYS A 244 -20.32 -16.61 10.60
CA LYS A 244 -19.46 -17.09 11.68
C LYS A 244 -18.00 -16.83 11.33
N GLN A 245 -17.27 -16.27 12.29
CA GLN A 245 -15.83 -16.01 12.23
C GLN A 245 -15.21 -16.16 13.61
N ASN A 246 -13.92 -16.56 13.67
CA ASN A 246 -13.22 -16.93 14.91
C ASN A 246 -12.01 -16.02 15.20
N CYS A 247 -12.05 -14.76 14.74
CA CYS A 247 -10.94 -13.82 14.87
C CYS A 247 -10.58 -13.56 16.34
N VAL A 248 -9.28 -13.43 16.61
CA VAL A 248 -8.78 -13.12 17.95
C VAL A 248 -7.63 -12.12 17.87
N MET A 249 -7.64 -11.15 18.81
CA MET A 249 -6.50 -10.27 19.03
C MET A 249 -5.68 -10.85 20.17
N LEU A 250 -4.46 -11.27 19.87
CA LEU A 250 -3.47 -11.75 20.84
C LEU A 250 -2.63 -10.56 21.36
N PRO A 251 -1.81 -10.74 22.40
CA PRO A 251 -0.88 -9.72 22.85
C PRO A 251 0.06 -9.27 21.72
N ASP A 252 0.39 -7.96 21.72
CA ASP A 252 1.36 -7.40 20.79
C ASP A 252 2.69 -8.14 20.84
N VAL A 253 3.38 -8.25 19.72
CA VAL A 253 4.67 -8.92 19.60
C VAL A 253 5.73 -7.99 19.00
N LEU A 254 6.98 -8.28 19.32
CA LEU A 254 8.13 -7.58 18.73
C LEU A 254 8.32 -8.03 17.28
N SER A 255 8.41 -7.05 16.39
CA SER A 255 8.78 -7.22 14.99
C SER A 255 9.77 -6.12 14.58
N TYR A 256 10.05 -5.95 13.30
CA TYR A 256 11.09 -5.03 12.83
C TYR A 256 10.74 -4.42 11.48
N ASN A 257 11.03 -3.13 11.29
CA ASN A 257 11.32 -2.59 9.97
C ASN A 257 12.70 -3.09 9.55
N VAL A 258 12.88 -3.38 8.26
CA VAL A 258 14.21 -3.72 7.71
C VAL A 258 14.73 -2.52 6.96
N VAL A 259 15.94 -2.06 7.31
CA VAL A 259 16.51 -0.81 6.79
C VAL A 259 17.87 -1.07 6.18
N ALA A 260 18.13 -0.49 5.01
CA ALA A 260 19.43 -0.53 4.35
C ALA A 260 19.83 0.84 3.80
N GLU A 261 21.12 1.12 3.75
CA GLU A 261 21.67 2.40 3.26
C GLU A 261 22.84 2.25 2.30
N ILE A 262 22.89 3.20 1.36
CA ILE A 262 24.11 3.58 0.62
C ILE A 262 24.42 5.02 1.00
N LYS A 263 25.59 5.28 1.60
CA LYS A 263 26.01 6.61 2.03
C LYS A 263 26.28 7.55 0.86
N GLY A 264 25.81 8.78 1.01
CA GLY A 264 26.05 9.85 0.07
C GLY A 264 27.53 10.27 0.03
N SER A 265 28.04 10.55 -1.16
CA SER A 265 29.45 10.93 -1.38
C SER A 265 29.73 12.40 -1.09
N GLU A 266 28.72 13.29 -1.18
CA GLU A 266 28.87 14.74 -1.00
C GLU A 266 28.03 15.28 0.15
N LYS A 267 26.82 14.72 0.35
CA LYS A 267 25.82 15.16 1.34
C LYS A 267 25.30 13.95 2.14
N PRO A 268 26.16 13.25 2.91
CA PRO A 268 25.80 12.02 3.60
C PRO A 268 24.70 12.20 4.65
N ASP A 269 24.50 13.40 5.17
CA ASP A 269 23.44 13.71 6.16
C ASP A 269 22.06 13.95 5.52
N GLU A 270 21.98 14.12 4.20
CA GLU A 270 20.72 14.26 3.47
C GLU A 270 20.24 12.90 2.99
N ILE A 271 19.08 12.46 3.50
CA ILE A 271 18.54 11.13 3.26
C ILE A 271 17.40 11.19 2.24
N ILE A 272 17.47 10.33 1.23
CA ILE A 272 16.38 10.02 0.31
C ILE A 272 15.90 8.61 0.65
N LEU A 273 14.66 8.51 1.11
CA LEU A 273 14.05 7.24 1.46
C LEU A 273 13.26 6.68 0.28
N VAL A 274 13.34 5.37 0.05
CA VAL A 274 12.41 4.58 -0.75
C VAL A 274 11.91 3.42 0.08
N GLY A 275 10.62 3.09 0.02
CA GLY A 275 10.06 2.00 0.81
C GLY A 275 8.70 1.55 0.36
N GLY A 276 8.29 0.44 0.93
CA GLY A 276 6.98 -0.17 0.89
C GLY A 276 6.82 -1.02 2.14
N HIS A 277 5.67 -1.64 2.34
CA HIS A 277 5.46 -2.45 3.55
C HIS A 277 5.77 -3.94 3.32
N LEU A 278 6.36 -4.55 4.35
CA LEU A 278 6.81 -5.94 4.29
C LEU A 278 5.71 -6.94 4.66
N ASP A 279 4.77 -6.53 5.50
CA ASP A 279 3.61 -7.35 5.83
C ASP A 279 2.60 -7.41 4.68
N SER A 280 1.62 -8.26 4.80
CA SER A 280 0.48 -8.38 3.88
C SER A 280 -0.70 -8.96 4.63
N TRP A 281 -1.91 -8.88 4.08
CA TRP A 281 -3.03 -9.63 4.63
C TRP A 281 -2.75 -11.13 4.64
N ASP A 282 -3.50 -11.84 5.46
CA ASP A 282 -3.44 -13.30 5.64
C ASP A 282 -4.31 -14.07 4.61
N VAL A 283 -4.73 -13.38 3.55
CA VAL A 283 -5.38 -13.91 2.35
C VAL A 283 -4.49 -13.66 1.14
N GLY A 284 -4.54 -14.52 0.15
CA GLY A 284 -3.60 -14.44 -0.98
C GLY A 284 -2.14 -14.67 -0.55
N THR A 285 -1.21 -14.03 -1.23
CA THR A 285 0.23 -14.06 -0.91
C THR A 285 0.85 -12.68 -0.82
N GLY A 286 0.06 -11.60 -0.92
CA GLY A 286 0.52 -10.22 -0.88
C GLY A 286 1.55 -9.94 -1.98
N ALA A 287 1.22 -10.26 -3.22
CA ALA A 287 2.15 -10.12 -4.33
C ALA A 287 2.19 -8.69 -4.87
N HIS A 288 1.02 -8.08 -5.06
CA HIS A 288 0.89 -6.67 -5.39
C HIS A 288 0.89 -5.79 -4.14
N ASP A 289 0.30 -6.27 -3.05
CA ASP A 289 0.08 -5.55 -1.79
C ASP A 289 0.85 -6.23 -0.63
N ASP A 290 2.08 -5.81 -0.26
CA ASP A 290 2.98 -4.93 -0.99
C ASP A 290 4.32 -5.63 -1.26
N GLY A 291 4.27 -6.93 -1.62
CA GLY A 291 5.47 -7.66 -2.03
C GLY A 291 6.18 -6.98 -3.21
N ALA A 292 5.42 -6.43 -4.17
CA ALA A 292 5.95 -5.74 -5.33
C ALA A 292 6.74 -4.48 -4.94
N GLY A 293 6.18 -3.61 -4.11
CA GLY A 293 6.87 -2.41 -3.65
C GLY A 293 8.07 -2.72 -2.77
N THR A 294 7.93 -3.71 -1.88
CA THR A 294 9.05 -4.24 -1.08
C THR A 294 10.25 -4.59 -1.96
N VAL A 295 10.06 -5.46 -2.97
CA VAL A 295 11.21 -5.92 -3.79
C VAL A 295 11.67 -4.87 -4.80
N GLN A 296 10.80 -3.95 -5.24
CA GLN A 296 11.19 -2.81 -6.08
C GLN A 296 12.08 -1.84 -5.30
N SER A 297 11.78 -1.58 -4.02
CA SER A 297 12.59 -0.73 -3.14
C SER A 297 13.96 -1.33 -2.86
N MET A 298 14.04 -2.64 -2.59
CA MET A 298 15.30 -3.37 -2.43
C MET A 298 16.13 -3.31 -3.72
N GLU A 299 15.51 -3.58 -4.87
CA GLU A 299 16.17 -3.56 -6.17
C GLU A 299 16.65 -2.16 -6.55
N ALA A 300 15.90 -1.11 -6.19
CA ALA A 300 16.29 0.26 -6.45
C ALA A 300 17.65 0.60 -5.81
N LEU A 301 17.89 0.20 -4.56
CA LEU A 301 19.20 0.34 -3.93
C LEU A 301 20.25 -0.56 -4.59
N ARG A 302 19.91 -1.83 -4.87
CA ARG A 302 20.82 -2.78 -5.49
C ARG A 302 21.39 -2.26 -6.80
N LEU A 303 20.56 -1.59 -7.62
CA LEU A 303 20.99 -1.05 -8.91
C LEU A 303 22.10 -0.03 -8.79
N PHE A 304 22.08 0.85 -7.77
CA PHE A 304 23.22 1.76 -7.50
C PHE A 304 24.50 0.98 -7.17
N LYS A 305 24.39 -0.03 -6.31
CA LYS A 305 25.55 -0.83 -5.91
C LYS A 305 26.13 -1.63 -7.08
N ALA A 306 25.28 -2.31 -7.85
CA ALA A 306 25.67 -3.17 -8.96
C ALA A 306 26.30 -2.38 -10.13
N THR A 307 25.81 -1.17 -10.39
CA THR A 307 26.36 -0.31 -11.46
C THR A 307 27.55 0.53 -11.01
N GLY A 308 27.89 0.55 -9.71
CA GLY A 308 28.96 1.36 -9.15
C GLY A 308 28.68 2.87 -9.14
N ILE A 309 27.43 3.27 -9.38
CA ILE A 309 27.01 4.67 -9.37
C ILE A 309 26.92 5.15 -7.93
N LYS A 310 27.68 6.20 -7.59
CA LYS A 310 27.70 6.77 -6.24
C LYS A 310 26.70 7.92 -6.15
N PRO A 311 25.71 7.84 -5.26
CA PRO A 311 24.79 8.95 -5.02
C PRO A 311 25.49 10.08 -4.26
N LYS A 312 25.08 11.33 -4.47
CA LYS A 312 25.56 12.47 -3.68
C LYS A 312 24.96 12.50 -2.27
N ARG A 313 23.69 12.12 -2.15
CA ARG A 313 22.92 12.01 -0.90
C ARG A 313 22.78 10.56 -0.47
N THR A 314 22.61 10.32 0.81
CA THR A 314 22.34 8.98 1.34
C THR A 314 21.02 8.45 0.79
N LEU A 315 21.05 7.24 0.25
CA LEU A 315 19.87 6.49 -0.17
C LEU A 315 19.53 5.46 0.89
N ARG A 316 18.30 5.46 1.35
CA ARG A 316 17.80 4.52 2.37
C ARG A 316 16.60 3.76 1.84
N CYS A 317 16.65 2.43 1.91
CA CYS A 317 15.48 1.57 1.73
C CYS A 317 14.91 1.23 3.09
N VAL A 318 13.60 1.36 3.24
CA VAL A 318 12.87 0.96 4.45
C VAL A 318 11.73 0.05 4.06
N LEU A 319 11.73 -1.16 4.60
CA LEU A 319 10.62 -2.08 4.48
C LEU A 319 9.83 -2.02 5.79
N PHE A 320 8.70 -1.35 5.73
CA PHE A 320 7.88 -1.07 6.89
C PHE A 320 7.13 -2.32 7.35
N MET A 321 6.91 -2.44 8.65
CA MET A 321 6.14 -3.54 9.22
C MET A 321 4.84 -3.02 9.81
N ASN A 322 3.75 -3.71 9.58
CA ASN A 322 2.43 -3.42 10.11
C ASN A 322 1.75 -2.19 9.44
N GLU A 323 1.85 -2.05 8.14
CA GLU A 323 1.02 -1.09 7.40
C GLU A 323 -0.44 -1.52 7.49
N GLU A 324 -0.74 -2.75 7.12
CA GLU A 324 -2.05 -3.32 6.85
C GLU A 324 -3.05 -3.16 7.99
N ASN A 325 -2.59 -3.26 9.23
CA ASN A 325 -3.51 -3.22 10.36
C ASN A 325 -3.04 -2.35 11.54
N GLY A 326 -2.19 -1.33 11.29
CA GLY A 326 -1.78 -0.46 12.38
C GLY A 326 -0.81 0.68 12.10
N LEU A 327 -0.08 0.71 10.98
CA LEU A 327 0.95 1.71 10.64
C LEU A 327 2.09 1.84 11.66
N LYS A 328 2.33 0.80 12.48
CA LYS A 328 3.30 0.88 13.60
C LYS A 328 4.72 1.08 13.11
N GLY A 329 5.09 0.46 11.97
CA GLY A 329 6.41 0.60 11.37
C GLY A 329 6.71 2.02 10.93
N GLY A 330 5.82 2.63 10.14
CA GLY A 330 5.97 4.00 9.67
C GLY A 330 5.98 5.02 10.81
N LEU A 331 5.08 4.85 11.79
CA LEU A 331 5.03 5.71 12.99
C LEU A 331 6.33 5.61 13.80
N LYS A 332 6.84 4.39 14.04
CA LYS A 332 8.08 4.17 14.79
C LYS A 332 9.29 4.70 14.05
N TYR A 333 9.32 4.54 12.73
CA TYR A 333 10.40 5.08 11.91
C TYR A 333 10.46 6.61 12.02
N ALA A 334 9.33 7.30 11.87
CA ALA A 334 9.27 8.76 11.97
C ALA A 334 9.63 9.27 13.37
N GLU A 335 9.19 8.58 14.43
CA GLU A 335 9.57 8.89 15.83
C GLU A 335 11.10 8.86 16.02
N LEU A 336 11.75 7.79 15.54
CA LEU A 336 13.19 7.63 15.68
C LEU A 336 13.98 8.59 14.79
N ALA A 337 13.48 8.88 13.59
CA ALA A 337 14.07 9.89 12.70
C ALA A 337 14.07 11.29 13.36
N GLU A 338 12.98 11.67 14.02
CA GLU A 338 12.87 12.93 14.77
C GLU A 338 13.82 12.95 15.99
N LEU A 339 13.82 11.87 16.77
CA LEU A 339 14.68 11.73 17.95
C LEU A 339 16.18 11.85 17.59
N ASN A 340 16.57 11.20 16.49
CA ASN A 340 17.95 11.20 15.98
C ASN A 340 18.28 12.48 15.16
N LYS A 341 17.31 13.36 14.94
CA LYS A 341 17.45 14.57 14.11
C LYS A 341 17.93 14.27 12.69
N GLU A 342 17.45 13.17 12.13
CA GLU A 342 17.79 12.77 10.77
C GLU A 342 17.20 13.74 9.74
N LYS A 343 17.96 14.08 8.71
CA LYS A 343 17.54 15.03 7.67
C LYS A 343 17.05 14.27 6.43
N HIS A 344 15.79 13.86 6.44
CA HIS A 344 15.14 13.35 5.24
C HIS A 344 14.78 14.51 4.30
N VAL A 345 15.24 14.45 3.05
CA VAL A 345 14.92 15.45 2.02
C VAL A 345 13.75 15.00 1.15
N ALA A 346 13.60 13.71 0.98
CA ALA A 346 12.47 13.09 0.27
C ALA A 346 12.17 11.70 0.82
N ALA A 347 10.91 11.29 0.78
CA ALA A 347 10.49 9.92 1.04
C ALA A 347 9.55 9.46 -0.08
N ILE A 348 9.88 8.32 -0.68
CA ILE A 348 9.18 7.69 -1.81
C ILE A 348 8.52 6.43 -1.29
N GLU A 349 7.21 6.31 -1.48
CA GLU A 349 6.47 5.08 -1.19
C GLU A 349 6.00 4.40 -2.46
N THR A 350 6.11 3.07 -2.46
CA THR A 350 5.68 2.21 -3.54
C THR A 350 4.76 1.14 -2.96
N ASP A 351 3.47 1.46 -2.91
CA ASP A 351 2.38 0.62 -2.41
C ASP A 351 1.16 0.80 -3.33
N ALA A 352 1.30 0.28 -4.56
CA ALA A 352 0.25 0.34 -5.57
C ALA A 352 0.38 -0.79 -6.61
N GLY A 353 1.14 -1.84 -6.26
CA GLY A 353 1.34 -3.03 -7.05
C GLY A 353 2.48 -2.98 -8.06
N GLY A 354 2.79 -4.16 -8.62
CA GLY A 354 3.90 -4.38 -9.55
C GLY A 354 3.57 -4.16 -11.02
N PHE A 355 2.67 -3.23 -11.34
CA PHE A 355 2.25 -2.90 -12.71
C PHE A 355 3.21 -1.92 -13.40
N MET A 356 2.97 -1.65 -14.68
CA MET A 356 3.78 -0.74 -15.46
C MET A 356 3.77 0.68 -14.88
N PRO A 357 4.93 1.34 -14.66
CA PRO A 357 5.00 2.72 -14.17
C PRO A 357 4.15 3.69 -15.01
N ARG A 358 3.48 4.66 -14.37
CA ARG A 358 2.67 5.66 -15.06
C ARG A 358 2.92 7.07 -14.55
N GLU A 359 2.97 7.25 -13.24
CA GLU A 359 2.95 8.57 -12.63
C GLU A 359 3.84 8.63 -11.41
N ILE A 360 4.41 9.82 -11.17
CA ILE A 360 5.08 10.18 -9.93
C ILE A 360 4.39 11.41 -9.36
N GLY A 361 3.84 11.28 -8.16
CA GLY A 361 3.30 12.39 -7.41
C GLY A 361 4.35 12.96 -6.45
N ILE A 362 4.65 14.26 -6.49
CA ILE A 362 5.64 14.91 -5.63
C ILE A 362 4.95 16.06 -4.89
N ALA A 363 4.93 16.04 -3.56
CA ALA A 363 4.30 17.06 -2.72
C ALA A 363 5.16 18.34 -2.66
N VAL A 364 5.20 19.08 -3.76
CA VAL A 364 5.91 20.38 -3.89
C VAL A 364 4.96 21.46 -4.42
N SER A 365 5.42 22.73 -4.42
CA SER A 365 4.67 23.81 -5.06
C SER A 365 4.64 23.64 -6.59
N GLU A 366 3.63 24.24 -7.25
CA GLU A 366 3.53 24.25 -8.72
C GLU A 366 4.79 24.86 -9.38
N GLU A 367 5.36 25.89 -8.79
CA GLU A 367 6.60 26.53 -9.28
C GLU A 367 7.78 25.52 -9.28
N LYS A 368 7.96 24.79 -8.19
CA LYS A 368 8.98 23.73 -8.12
C LYS A 368 8.71 22.61 -9.12
N LEU A 369 7.45 22.19 -9.26
CA LEU A 369 7.07 21.15 -10.21
C LEU A 369 7.47 21.50 -11.65
N LEU A 370 7.32 22.76 -12.06
CA LEU A 370 7.76 23.22 -13.39
C LEU A 370 9.25 22.96 -13.61
N GLY A 371 10.09 23.12 -12.57
CA GLY A 371 11.52 22.80 -12.61
C GLY A 371 11.81 21.31 -12.75
N LEU A 372 10.89 20.44 -12.37
CA LEU A 372 11.03 18.96 -12.43
C LEU A 372 10.52 18.37 -13.75
N GLN A 373 9.84 19.13 -14.61
CA GLN A 373 9.33 18.63 -15.89
C GLN A 373 10.40 17.98 -16.82
N PRO A 374 11.68 18.42 -16.84
CA PRO A 374 12.72 17.69 -17.58
C PRO A 374 12.92 16.26 -17.10
N TRP A 375 12.65 15.92 -15.83
CA TRP A 375 12.77 14.57 -15.30
C TRP A 375 11.76 13.60 -15.93
N GLN A 376 10.56 14.08 -16.23
CA GLN A 376 9.56 13.29 -16.95
C GLN A 376 10.10 12.78 -18.29
N LYS A 377 10.80 13.62 -19.05
CA LYS A 377 11.41 13.23 -20.34
C LYS A 377 12.47 12.15 -20.18
N LEU A 378 13.23 12.17 -19.09
CA LEU A 378 14.25 11.17 -18.77
C LEU A 378 13.63 9.84 -18.34
N LEU A 379 12.50 9.88 -17.63
CA LEU A 379 11.78 8.71 -17.10
C LEU A 379 10.71 8.16 -18.06
N ALA A 380 10.29 8.92 -19.07
CA ALA A 380 9.29 8.51 -20.04
C ALA A 380 9.62 7.21 -20.79
N PRO A 381 10.88 6.92 -21.19
CA PRO A 381 11.24 5.63 -21.80
C PRO A 381 10.99 4.42 -20.88
N TYR A 382 10.85 4.66 -19.57
CA TYR A 382 10.63 3.65 -18.52
C TYR A 382 9.19 3.62 -18.00
N GLY A 383 8.27 4.34 -18.64
CA GLY A 383 6.83 4.26 -18.44
C GLY A 383 6.19 5.48 -17.81
N ILE A 384 6.95 6.44 -17.26
CA ILE A 384 6.39 7.63 -16.61
C ILE A 384 5.78 8.59 -17.63
N GLN A 385 4.48 8.75 -17.55
CA GLN A 385 3.69 9.63 -18.41
C GLN A 385 3.55 11.03 -17.80
N THR A 386 3.44 11.11 -16.47
CA THR A 386 3.22 12.36 -15.76
C THR A 386 4.03 12.45 -14.47
N ILE A 387 4.44 13.70 -14.12
CA ILE A 387 4.88 14.06 -12.77
C ILE A 387 3.94 15.18 -12.31
N ASN A 388 3.29 15.01 -11.15
CA ASN A 388 2.30 15.95 -10.61
C ASN A 388 2.56 16.29 -9.14
N ILE A 389 1.68 17.13 -8.53
CA ILE A 389 1.84 17.63 -7.15
C ILE A 389 1.23 16.71 -6.07
N HIS A 390 0.71 15.54 -6.43
CA HIS A 390 0.00 14.66 -5.49
C HIS A 390 0.91 13.58 -4.92
N GLY A 391 1.86 13.99 -4.06
CA GLY A 391 2.75 13.06 -3.36
C GLY A 391 2.18 12.60 -2.02
N GLY A 392 2.44 11.34 -1.66
CA GLY A 392 2.02 10.77 -0.38
C GLY A 392 2.27 9.28 -0.31
N GLY A 393 1.95 8.71 0.83
CA GLY A 393 2.01 7.29 1.16
C GLY A 393 1.62 7.10 2.62
N ALA A 394 1.17 5.91 3.00
CA ALA A 394 0.70 5.64 4.35
C ALA A 394 1.87 5.55 5.34
N ASP A 395 2.90 4.77 5.02
CA ASP A 395 4.06 4.54 5.88
C ASP A 395 4.99 5.75 5.98
N ILE A 396 5.16 6.52 4.89
CA ILE A 396 5.98 7.73 4.89
C ILE A 396 5.21 8.95 5.43
N GLY A 397 3.88 8.89 5.48
CA GLY A 397 3.01 9.99 5.91
C GLY A 397 3.40 10.63 7.25
N PRO A 398 3.80 9.86 8.28
CA PRO A 398 4.26 10.42 9.56
C PRO A 398 5.47 11.36 9.45
N LEU A 399 6.35 11.20 8.45
CA LEU A 399 7.51 12.07 8.21
C LEU A 399 7.12 13.49 7.70
N LYS A 400 5.89 13.65 7.20
CA LYS A 400 5.42 14.97 6.70
C LYS A 400 5.56 16.09 7.71
N LYS A 401 5.38 15.79 9.00
CA LYS A 401 5.52 16.76 10.10
C LYS A 401 6.95 17.30 10.26
N GLN A 402 7.93 16.58 9.73
CA GLN A 402 9.35 16.92 9.77
C GLN A 402 9.78 17.71 8.51
N GLY A 403 8.84 18.11 7.65
CA GLY A 403 9.11 18.89 6.44
C GLY A 403 9.67 18.07 5.27
N VAL A 404 9.56 16.76 5.33
CA VAL A 404 10.02 15.84 4.27
C VAL A 404 9.11 15.93 3.05
N VAL A 405 9.69 16.00 1.85
CA VAL A 405 8.91 15.96 0.61
C VAL A 405 8.39 14.55 0.39
N MET A 406 7.07 14.39 0.39
CA MET A 406 6.39 13.12 0.15
C MET A 406 6.28 12.83 -1.33
N ILE A 407 6.59 11.61 -1.73
CA ILE A 407 6.53 11.15 -3.13
C ILE A 407 5.78 9.84 -3.19
N GLY A 408 4.70 9.80 -4.00
CA GLY A 408 3.98 8.59 -4.35
C GLY A 408 4.42 8.07 -5.73
N TYR A 409 4.76 6.80 -5.81
CA TYR A 409 4.96 6.12 -7.08
C TYR A 409 3.66 5.40 -7.47
N HIS A 410 3.13 5.72 -8.66
CA HIS A 410 1.85 5.21 -9.12
C HIS A 410 2.03 4.45 -10.44
N PRO A 411 1.97 3.11 -10.43
CA PRO A 411 1.89 2.29 -11.63
C PRO A 411 0.47 2.30 -12.22
N ASP A 412 0.24 1.51 -13.26
CA ASP A 412 -1.09 1.33 -13.87
C ASP A 412 -2.05 0.67 -12.87
N GLY A 413 -2.88 1.47 -12.24
CA GLY A 413 -3.77 1.03 -11.15
C GLY A 413 -5.07 0.36 -11.58
N GLN A 414 -5.31 0.12 -12.89
CA GLN A 414 -6.61 -0.38 -13.36
C GLN A 414 -7.01 -1.73 -12.77
N LYS A 415 -6.02 -2.60 -12.50
CA LYS A 415 -6.26 -3.94 -11.95
C LYS A 415 -5.88 -4.08 -10.48
N TYR A 416 -5.31 -3.06 -9.85
CA TYR A 416 -4.84 -3.16 -8.48
C TYR A 416 -5.96 -3.61 -7.54
N PHE A 417 -7.11 -2.92 -7.61
CA PHE A 417 -8.27 -3.25 -6.79
C PHE A 417 -9.02 -4.52 -7.20
N ASP A 418 -8.62 -5.21 -8.27
CA ASP A 418 -9.14 -6.55 -8.57
C ASP A 418 -8.44 -7.61 -7.67
N TYR A 419 -7.23 -7.32 -7.18
CA TYR A 419 -6.41 -8.23 -6.37
C TYR A 419 -6.28 -7.79 -4.91
N HIS A 420 -6.19 -6.49 -4.67
CA HIS A 420 -5.96 -5.86 -3.38
C HIS A 420 -6.83 -6.46 -2.27
N HIS A 421 -6.17 -6.97 -1.21
CA HIS A 421 -6.81 -7.55 -0.01
C HIS A 421 -7.65 -8.81 -0.27
N THR A 422 -7.30 -9.63 -1.24
CA THR A 422 -8.04 -10.86 -1.59
C THR A 422 -7.15 -12.09 -1.73
N ASP A 423 -7.78 -13.28 -1.80
CA ASP A 423 -7.10 -14.54 -2.16
C ASP A 423 -6.52 -14.52 -3.59
N ALA A 424 -6.93 -13.55 -4.43
CA ALA A 424 -6.44 -13.41 -5.80
C ALA A 424 -5.11 -12.67 -5.91
N ASP A 425 -4.62 -12.02 -4.83
CA ASP A 425 -3.30 -11.36 -4.83
C ASP A 425 -2.18 -12.38 -4.70
N THR A 426 -1.77 -12.92 -5.83
CA THR A 426 -0.81 -14.03 -5.94
C THR A 426 0.29 -13.72 -6.94
N PHE A 427 1.45 -14.39 -6.78
CA PHE A 427 2.65 -14.18 -7.60
C PHE A 427 2.41 -14.24 -9.11
N ASP A 428 1.53 -15.14 -9.59
CA ASP A 428 1.20 -15.30 -11.00
C ASP A 428 0.49 -14.10 -11.63
N LYS A 429 0.00 -13.15 -10.83
CA LYS A 429 -0.59 -11.89 -11.30
C LYS A 429 0.46 -10.83 -11.61
N VAL A 430 1.69 -10.98 -11.12
CA VAL A 430 2.75 -9.99 -11.30
C VAL A 430 3.55 -10.26 -12.56
N ASN A 431 3.61 -9.26 -13.45
CA ASN A 431 4.42 -9.31 -14.65
C ASN A 431 5.88 -8.95 -14.34
N LYS A 432 6.81 -9.88 -14.59
CA LYS A 432 8.24 -9.68 -14.35
C LYS A 432 8.79 -8.40 -14.94
N ARG A 433 8.42 -8.10 -16.18
CA ARG A 433 8.95 -6.94 -16.92
C ARG A 433 8.44 -5.63 -16.33
N GLU A 434 7.17 -5.57 -15.98
CA GLU A 434 6.56 -4.39 -15.36
C GLU A 434 7.17 -4.13 -13.98
N LEU A 435 7.35 -5.16 -13.18
CA LEU A 435 8.02 -5.08 -11.88
C LEU A 435 9.44 -4.51 -12.00
N GLN A 436 10.22 -4.98 -12.99
CA GLN A 436 11.56 -4.48 -13.26
C GLN A 436 11.57 -3.01 -13.70
N PHE A 437 10.59 -2.58 -14.51
CA PHE A 437 10.44 -1.16 -14.88
C PHE A 437 10.19 -0.28 -13.67
N GLY A 438 9.42 -0.75 -12.67
CA GLY A 438 9.21 -0.03 -11.41
C GLY A 438 10.53 0.24 -10.69
N ALA A 439 11.34 -0.79 -10.50
CA ALA A 439 12.65 -0.65 -9.85
C ALA A 439 13.59 0.34 -10.59
N VAL A 440 13.60 0.27 -11.94
CA VAL A 440 14.37 1.22 -12.78
C VAL A 440 13.88 2.66 -12.60
N THR A 441 12.58 2.86 -12.60
CA THR A 441 11.96 4.18 -12.41
C THR A 441 12.31 4.77 -11.05
N LEU A 442 12.18 3.97 -9.99
CA LEU A 442 12.54 4.37 -8.63
C LEU A 442 14.03 4.74 -8.54
N SER A 443 14.93 3.91 -9.09
CA SER A 443 16.38 4.21 -9.13
C SER A 443 16.67 5.50 -9.89
N GLY A 444 16.02 5.70 -11.05
CA GLY A 444 16.16 6.91 -11.85
C GLY A 444 15.70 8.17 -11.12
N LEU A 445 14.56 8.08 -10.42
CA LEU A 445 14.04 9.17 -9.59
C LEU A 445 14.98 9.48 -8.42
N MET A 446 15.45 8.45 -7.70
CA MET A 446 16.39 8.61 -6.60
C MET A 446 17.72 9.22 -7.07
N TRP A 447 18.20 8.85 -8.26
CA TRP A 447 19.37 9.47 -8.88
C TRP A 447 19.15 10.96 -9.11
N LEU A 448 18.04 11.35 -9.73
CA LEU A 448 17.75 12.75 -10.04
C LEU A 448 17.61 13.60 -8.75
N ILE A 449 16.93 13.08 -7.73
CA ILE A 449 16.83 13.76 -6.42
C ILE A 449 18.22 13.84 -5.76
N SER A 450 19.03 12.80 -5.86
CA SER A 450 20.38 12.76 -5.29
C SER A 450 21.29 13.80 -5.93
N GLU A 451 21.21 13.99 -7.24
CA GLU A 451 22.06 14.95 -7.98
C GLU A 451 21.60 16.40 -7.80
N TYR A 452 20.30 16.65 -7.88
CA TYR A 452 19.76 18.02 -8.03
C TYR A 452 18.99 18.53 -6.79
N GLY A 453 18.50 17.65 -5.92
CA GLY A 453 17.60 18.00 -4.82
C GLY A 453 16.16 18.21 -5.29
N LEU A 454 15.31 18.66 -4.35
CA LEU A 454 13.90 19.05 -4.56
C LEU A 454 13.63 20.46 -4.06
#